data_c75f69f1e9a161f74bce063b7657d31f
#
_entry.id   c75f69f1e9a161f74bce063b7657d31f
#
_cell.length_a   1.000
_cell.length_b   1.000
_cell.length_c   1.000
_cell.angle_alpha   90.00
_cell.angle_beta   90.00
_cell.angle_gamma   90.00
#
_symmetry.space_group_name_H-M   'P 1'
#
loop_
_entity.id
_entity.type
_entity.pdbx_description
1 polymer ?
#
loop_
_entity_poly.entity_id
_entity_poly.type
_entity_poly.pdbx_seq_one_letter_code
_entity_poly.pdbx_strand_id
1 'polypeptide(L)'
;MTYIIQAPQQINSTIQLPASKSICNRALVIHAMAGCTFPLNHLSDCDDTEVIVAALRDMPETINIKAAGTAMRFMTAYLASTPGSHTITGTERMKNRPIAILVDALRRLGADIEYVEKEGFPPLHIEGKPLEGGQIEVVGSISSQYISALLMIGPVLQKGLELKLTGEIASRPYIDLTLWTMRQFGADAKWTDIDTITIAPQPYAKIEDYTIESDWSA
;
A
#
# COMPACT_ATOMS: atom_id res chain seq x y z
N MET A 1 15.48 3.80 -34.95
CA MET A 1 14.27 3.40 -35.67
C MET A 1 13.38 4.63 -35.77
N THR A 2 12.99 5.04 -36.96
CA THR A 2 12.16 6.24 -37.16
C THR A 2 10.76 5.79 -37.53
N TYR A 3 9.74 6.28 -36.84
CA TYR A 3 8.34 6.01 -37.12
C TYR A 3 7.74 7.23 -37.84
N ILE A 4 6.99 6.98 -38.89
CA ILE A 4 6.19 8.00 -39.59
C ILE A 4 4.75 7.81 -39.12
N ILE A 5 4.21 8.80 -38.41
CA ILE A 5 2.83 8.80 -37.96
C ILE A 5 1.98 9.63 -38.92
N GLN A 6 0.97 9.00 -39.54
CA GLN A 6 -0.06 9.70 -40.33
C GLN A 6 -1.31 9.79 -39.46
N ALA A 7 -1.65 11.00 -39.06
CA ALA A 7 -2.87 11.25 -38.32
C ALA A 7 -4.08 11.18 -39.28
N PRO A 8 -5.19 10.51 -38.91
CA PRO A 8 -6.43 10.58 -39.69
C PRO A 8 -7.03 11.99 -39.64
N GLN A 9 -7.79 12.36 -40.69
CA GLN A 9 -8.46 13.67 -40.73
C GLN A 9 -9.56 13.83 -39.68
N GLN A 10 -10.14 12.74 -39.23
CA GLN A 10 -11.11 12.70 -38.12
C GLN A 10 -10.82 11.51 -37.25
N ILE A 11 -10.87 11.74 -35.93
CA ILE A 11 -10.73 10.69 -34.92
C ILE A 11 -12.12 10.49 -34.30
N ASN A 12 -12.67 9.28 -34.47
CA ASN A 12 -13.89 8.85 -33.80
C ASN A 12 -13.62 7.45 -33.24
N SER A 13 -13.13 7.39 -32.00
CA SER A 13 -12.83 6.13 -31.33
C SER A 13 -13.16 6.21 -29.85
N THR A 14 -13.56 5.08 -29.30
CA THR A 14 -13.73 4.89 -27.86
C THR A 14 -12.58 4.03 -27.35
N ILE A 15 -11.89 4.50 -26.33
CA ILE A 15 -10.80 3.77 -25.69
C ILE A 15 -11.28 3.36 -24.30
N GLN A 16 -11.24 2.06 -24.00
CA GLN A 16 -11.41 1.57 -22.64
C GLN A 16 -10.03 1.50 -21.97
N LEU A 17 -9.84 2.32 -20.95
CA LEU A 17 -8.62 2.29 -20.15
C LEU A 17 -8.68 1.15 -19.13
N PRO A 18 -7.54 0.50 -18.82
CA PRO A 18 -7.48 -0.48 -17.73
C PRO A 18 -7.71 0.23 -16.39
N ALA A 19 -8.07 -0.54 -15.37
CA ALA A 19 -8.17 -0.04 -14.01
C ALA A 19 -6.79 0.41 -13.47
N SER A 20 -6.77 1.49 -12.69
CA SER A 20 -5.54 1.96 -12.07
C SER A 20 -5.02 0.97 -11.03
N LYS A 21 -3.87 0.33 -11.34
CA LYS A 21 -3.16 -0.53 -10.42
C LYS A 21 -2.84 0.19 -9.10
N SER A 22 -2.44 1.45 -9.19
CA SER A 22 -2.01 2.23 -8.02
C SER A 22 -3.15 2.52 -7.06
N ILE A 23 -4.35 2.78 -7.56
CA ILE A 23 -5.57 2.94 -6.74
C ILE A 23 -6.02 1.57 -6.24
N CYS A 24 -6.08 0.57 -7.13
CA CYS A 24 -6.57 -0.76 -6.83
C CYS A 24 -5.85 -1.40 -5.63
N ASN A 25 -4.52 -1.42 -5.65
CA ASN A 25 -3.75 -2.03 -4.57
C ASN A 25 -3.92 -1.31 -3.22
N ARG A 26 -4.13 0.01 -3.22
CA ARG A 26 -4.46 0.78 -2.01
C ARG A 26 -5.86 0.46 -1.51
N ALA A 27 -6.83 0.54 -2.40
CA ALA A 27 -8.22 0.27 -2.07
C ALA A 27 -8.42 -1.14 -1.51
N LEU A 28 -7.76 -2.17 -2.06
CA LEU A 28 -7.83 -3.54 -1.56
C LEU A 28 -7.38 -3.66 -0.10
N VAL A 29 -6.23 -3.07 0.23
CA VAL A 29 -5.69 -3.14 1.60
C VAL A 29 -6.56 -2.33 2.57
N ILE A 30 -6.98 -1.13 2.19
CA ILE A 30 -7.87 -0.30 3.02
C ILE A 30 -9.24 -0.99 3.20
N HIS A 31 -9.79 -1.56 2.15
CA HIS A 31 -11.05 -2.32 2.16
C HIS A 31 -10.98 -3.51 3.14
N ALA A 32 -9.86 -4.23 3.16
CA ALA A 32 -9.63 -5.31 4.11
C ALA A 32 -9.53 -4.77 5.56
N MET A 33 -8.81 -3.67 5.80
CA MET A 33 -8.74 -3.03 7.12
C MET A 33 -10.08 -2.47 7.59
N ALA A 34 -10.93 -2.04 6.67
CA ALA A 34 -12.30 -1.61 6.97
C ALA A 34 -13.24 -2.79 7.35
N GLY A 35 -12.81 -4.02 7.13
CA GLY A 35 -13.65 -5.21 7.30
C GLY A 35 -14.86 -5.22 6.36
N CYS A 36 -14.68 -4.70 5.13
CA CYS A 36 -15.69 -4.72 4.09
C CYS A 36 -15.85 -6.14 3.54
N THR A 37 -17.11 -6.52 3.27
CA THR A 37 -17.46 -7.82 2.68
C THR A 37 -17.92 -7.71 1.23
N PHE A 38 -18.21 -6.50 0.76
CA PHE A 38 -18.61 -6.21 -0.61
C PHE A 38 -17.39 -6.21 -1.54
N PRO A 39 -17.50 -6.74 -2.77
CA PRO A 39 -16.38 -6.72 -3.71
C PRO A 39 -16.10 -5.29 -4.20
N LEU A 40 -14.82 -5.00 -4.45
CA LEU A 40 -14.44 -3.81 -5.21
C LEU A 40 -14.73 -4.04 -6.70
N ASN A 41 -15.25 -3.02 -7.37
CA ASN A 41 -15.54 -3.08 -8.80
C ASN A 41 -14.35 -2.62 -9.64
N HIS A 42 -14.24 -3.15 -10.85
CA HIS A 42 -13.22 -2.78 -11.85
C HIS A 42 -11.79 -2.95 -11.31
N LEU A 43 -11.46 -4.15 -10.82
CA LEU A 43 -10.10 -4.45 -10.35
C LEU A 43 -9.10 -4.44 -11.52
N SER A 44 -7.87 -4.03 -11.22
CA SER A 44 -6.76 -4.16 -12.16
C SER A 44 -6.39 -5.64 -12.32
N ASP A 45 -6.05 -6.04 -13.55
CA ASP A 45 -5.64 -7.41 -13.94
C ASP A 45 -4.13 -7.66 -13.83
N CYS A 46 -3.41 -6.81 -13.08
CA CYS A 46 -1.97 -6.96 -12.92
C CYS A 46 -1.59 -7.93 -11.78
N ASP A 47 -0.40 -8.51 -11.89
CA ASP A 47 0.17 -9.46 -10.92
C ASP A 47 0.12 -8.95 -9.45
N ASP A 48 0.42 -7.67 -9.21
CA ASP A 48 0.38 -7.09 -7.86
C ASP A 48 -1.04 -7.16 -7.26
N THR A 49 -2.07 -6.88 -8.07
CA THR A 49 -3.47 -6.96 -7.64
C THR A 49 -3.89 -8.39 -7.35
N GLU A 50 -3.58 -9.33 -8.26
CA GLU A 50 -3.93 -10.74 -8.10
C GLU A 50 -3.36 -11.34 -6.80
N VAL A 51 -2.08 -11.06 -6.51
CA VAL A 51 -1.45 -11.62 -5.30
C VAL A 51 -2.00 -10.99 -4.01
N ILE A 52 -2.39 -9.69 -4.02
CA ILE A 52 -3.04 -9.06 -2.87
C ILE A 52 -4.43 -9.67 -2.65
N VAL A 53 -5.23 -9.81 -3.72
CA VAL A 53 -6.57 -10.42 -3.64
C VAL A 53 -6.48 -11.85 -3.08
N ALA A 54 -5.57 -12.68 -3.61
CA ALA A 54 -5.39 -14.04 -3.12
C ALA A 54 -4.93 -14.06 -1.65
N ALA A 55 -3.97 -13.21 -1.28
CA ALA A 55 -3.48 -13.13 0.08
C ALA A 55 -4.57 -12.72 1.07
N LEU A 56 -5.35 -11.67 0.75
CA LEU A 56 -6.42 -11.17 1.63
C LEU A 56 -7.60 -12.13 1.74
N ARG A 57 -7.89 -12.90 0.68
CA ARG A 57 -8.97 -13.89 0.70
C ARG A 57 -8.62 -15.12 1.53
N ASP A 58 -7.43 -15.65 1.35
CA ASP A 58 -7.05 -16.96 1.86
C ASP A 58 -6.26 -16.87 3.18
N MET A 59 -5.59 -15.75 3.44
CA MET A 59 -4.73 -15.49 4.62
C MET A 59 -3.91 -16.71 5.04
N PRO A 60 -3.12 -17.32 4.13
CA PRO A 60 -2.35 -18.52 4.43
C PRO A 60 -1.20 -18.22 5.41
N GLU A 61 -0.69 -19.25 6.09
CA GLU A 61 0.50 -19.13 6.95
C GLU A 61 1.70 -18.55 6.19
N THR A 62 1.92 -19.00 4.95
CA THR A 62 2.95 -18.44 4.08
C THR A 62 2.32 -17.75 2.86
N ILE A 63 2.53 -16.45 2.78
CA ILE A 63 2.03 -15.57 1.72
C ILE A 63 3.14 -15.33 0.70
N ASN A 64 2.98 -15.88 -0.50
CA ASN A 64 3.93 -15.68 -1.60
C ASN A 64 3.41 -14.61 -2.57
N ILE A 65 3.99 -13.41 -2.50
CA ILE A 65 3.61 -12.27 -3.36
C ILE A 65 4.35 -12.25 -4.70
N LYS A 66 5.01 -13.35 -5.09
CA LYS A 66 5.79 -13.46 -6.34
C LYS A 66 6.83 -12.32 -6.48
N ALA A 67 6.76 -11.54 -7.56
CA ALA A 67 7.67 -10.40 -7.82
C ALA A 67 7.00 -9.03 -7.54
N ALA A 68 5.82 -9.03 -6.92
CA ALA A 68 4.97 -7.87 -6.72
C ALA A 68 5.49 -6.95 -5.59
N GLY A 69 6.21 -5.90 -5.98
CA GLY A 69 6.88 -5.00 -5.03
C GLY A 69 5.91 -4.19 -4.16
N THR A 70 4.81 -3.73 -4.74
CA THR A 70 3.77 -3.00 -4.01
C THR A 70 3.09 -3.92 -3.00
N ALA A 71 2.75 -5.15 -3.43
CA ALA A 71 2.14 -6.15 -2.56
C ALA A 71 3.02 -6.47 -1.34
N MET A 72 4.35 -6.65 -1.53
CA MET A 72 5.29 -6.88 -0.43
C MET A 72 5.17 -5.78 0.64
N ARG A 73 5.20 -4.50 0.24
CA ARG A 73 5.22 -3.37 1.19
C ARG A 73 3.87 -3.20 1.88
N PHE A 74 2.81 -3.25 1.11
CA PHE A 74 1.45 -3.03 1.63
C PHE A 74 1.01 -4.17 2.54
N MET A 75 1.24 -5.41 2.12
CA MET A 75 0.90 -6.58 2.95
C MET A 75 1.77 -6.68 4.21
N THR A 76 3.05 -6.29 4.16
CA THR A 76 3.88 -6.24 5.39
C THR A 76 3.27 -5.32 6.44
N ALA A 77 2.83 -4.11 6.06
CA ALA A 77 2.19 -3.18 7.00
C ALA A 77 0.81 -3.69 7.47
N TYR A 78 0.00 -4.23 6.55
CA TYR A 78 -1.30 -4.83 6.86
C TYR A 78 -1.17 -5.96 7.88
N LEU A 79 -0.29 -6.94 7.61
CA LEU A 79 -0.07 -8.09 8.49
C LEU A 79 0.46 -7.67 9.86
N ALA A 80 1.36 -6.68 9.91
CA ALA A 80 1.90 -6.19 11.18
C ALA A 80 0.83 -5.57 12.08
N SER A 81 -0.20 -4.94 11.50
CA SER A 81 -1.29 -4.24 12.23
C SER A 81 -2.56 -5.08 12.41
N THR A 82 -2.61 -6.30 11.88
CA THR A 82 -3.77 -7.18 11.91
C THR A 82 -3.43 -8.47 12.66
N PRO A 83 -4.20 -8.90 13.66
CA PRO A 83 -3.90 -10.12 14.42
C PRO A 83 -3.74 -11.36 13.53
N GLY A 84 -2.67 -12.12 13.75
CA GLY A 84 -2.33 -13.34 13.02
C GLY A 84 -0.82 -13.54 12.92
N SER A 85 -0.39 -14.75 12.59
CA SER A 85 1.01 -15.14 12.43
C SER A 85 1.25 -15.58 10.99
N HIS A 86 2.10 -14.86 10.27
CA HIS A 86 2.31 -15.09 8.84
C HIS A 86 3.76 -14.91 8.42
N THR A 87 4.19 -15.71 7.45
CA THR A 87 5.45 -15.49 6.74
C THR A 87 5.17 -14.91 5.35
N ILE A 88 5.71 -13.72 5.05
CA ILE A 88 5.59 -13.13 3.72
C ILE A 88 6.88 -13.31 2.94
N THR A 89 6.78 -13.83 1.72
CA THR A 89 7.90 -14.15 0.83
C THR A 89 7.60 -13.81 -0.62
N GLY A 90 8.53 -14.10 -1.51
CA GLY A 90 8.36 -13.91 -2.96
C GLY A 90 9.42 -14.68 -3.75
N THR A 91 9.55 -14.35 -5.04
CA THR A 91 10.60 -14.91 -5.90
C THR A 91 11.99 -14.52 -5.39
N GLU A 92 13.04 -15.22 -5.85
CA GLU A 92 14.44 -14.88 -5.53
C GLU A 92 14.77 -13.42 -5.83
N ARG A 93 14.20 -12.86 -6.91
CA ARG A 93 14.35 -11.43 -7.21
C ARG A 93 13.74 -10.56 -6.11
N MET A 94 12.59 -10.96 -5.53
CA MET A 94 11.94 -10.22 -4.44
C MET A 94 12.73 -10.33 -3.15
N LYS A 95 13.27 -11.51 -2.82
CA LYS A 95 14.11 -11.73 -1.64
C LYS A 95 15.38 -10.87 -1.66
N ASN A 96 15.81 -10.37 -2.81
CA ASN A 96 16.94 -9.45 -2.97
C ASN A 96 16.54 -7.97 -3.03
N ARG A 97 15.28 -7.62 -2.76
CA ARG A 97 14.82 -6.23 -2.68
C ARG A 97 14.77 -5.77 -1.23
N PRO A 98 15.50 -4.71 -0.86
CA PRO A 98 15.56 -4.25 0.52
C PRO A 98 14.17 -3.82 1.03
N ILE A 99 13.93 -4.07 2.32
CA ILE A 99 12.68 -3.70 3.02
C ILE A 99 12.96 -3.14 4.43
N ALA A 100 14.21 -3.08 4.85
CA ALA A 100 14.62 -2.67 6.20
C ALA A 100 13.95 -1.37 6.65
N ILE A 101 13.94 -0.35 5.81
CA ILE A 101 13.37 0.97 6.18
C ILE A 101 11.90 0.86 6.61
N LEU A 102 11.10 0.03 5.94
CA LEU A 102 9.71 -0.20 6.32
C LEU A 102 9.62 -1.00 7.62
N VAL A 103 10.41 -2.07 7.73
CA VAL A 103 10.43 -2.92 8.94
C VAL A 103 10.84 -2.11 10.16
N ASP A 104 11.87 -1.29 10.07
CA ASP A 104 12.33 -0.43 11.16
C ASP A 104 11.26 0.60 11.57
N ALA A 105 10.59 1.21 10.59
CA ALA A 105 9.48 2.12 10.86
C ALA A 105 8.32 1.41 11.57
N LEU A 106 7.93 0.22 11.09
CA LEU A 106 6.88 -0.59 11.71
C LEU A 106 7.24 -1.05 13.12
N ARG A 107 8.48 -1.49 13.35
CA ARG A 107 8.99 -1.85 14.68
C ARG A 107 8.93 -0.67 15.66
N ARG A 108 9.23 0.55 15.19
CA ARG A 108 9.09 1.78 16.01
C ARG A 108 7.64 2.08 16.36
N LEU A 109 6.68 1.63 15.56
CA LEU A 109 5.24 1.70 15.85
C LEU A 109 4.74 0.53 16.71
N GLY A 110 5.61 -0.41 17.08
CA GLY A 110 5.32 -1.53 17.96
C GLY A 110 5.15 -2.89 17.26
N ALA A 111 5.44 -2.98 15.96
CA ALA A 111 5.30 -4.24 15.21
C ALA A 111 6.35 -5.29 15.64
N ASP A 112 5.94 -6.55 15.54
CA ASP A 112 6.75 -7.73 15.77
C ASP A 112 7.04 -8.40 14.44
N ILE A 113 8.25 -8.19 13.91
CA ILE A 113 8.67 -8.64 12.59
C ILE A 113 10.09 -9.18 12.68
N GLU A 114 10.30 -10.39 12.18
CA GLU A 114 11.60 -11.04 12.10
C GLU A 114 12.01 -11.28 10.65
N TYR A 115 13.31 -11.19 10.37
CA TYR A 115 13.87 -11.59 9.08
C TYR A 115 14.19 -13.08 9.14
N VAL A 116 13.62 -13.86 8.19
CA VAL A 116 13.76 -15.32 8.21
C VAL A 116 15.11 -15.79 7.66
N GLU A 117 15.63 -15.14 6.63
CA GLU A 117 16.86 -15.55 5.95
C GLU A 117 17.98 -14.51 6.08
N LYS A 118 17.74 -13.29 5.66
CA LYS A 118 18.75 -12.23 5.57
C LYS A 118 18.23 -10.93 6.15
N GLU A 119 18.99 -10.33 7.06
CA GLU A 119 18.67 -9.03 7.64
C GLU A 119 18.46 -7.96 6.56
N GLY A 120 17.35 -7.22 6.68
CA GLY A 120 16.97 -6.17 5.75
C GLY A 120 16.21 -6.63 4.50
N PHE A 121 15.97 -7.94 4.33
CA PHE A 121 15.38 -8.52 3.13
C PHE A 121 14.29 -9.55 3.46
N PRO A 122 13.28 -9.74 2.56
CA PRO A 122 12.35 -10.85 2.70
C PRO A 122 13.08 -12.21 2.60
N PRO A 123 12.51 -13.32 3.14
CA PRO A 123 11.21 -13.43 3.79
C PRO A 123 11.15 -12.78 5.16
N LEU A 124 9.94 -12.34 5.54
CA LEU A 124 9.67 -11.79 6.87
C LEU A 124 8.67 -12.69 7.60
N HIS A 125 8.92 -12.99 8.86
CA HIS A 125 7.92 -13.54 9.77
C HIS A 125 7.31 -12.41 10.58
N ILE A 126 5.97 -12.36 10.66
CA ILE A 126 5.21 -11.25 11.22
C ILE A 126 4.20 -11.79 12.22
N GLU A 127 4.34 -11.41 13.47
CA GLU A 127 3.34 -11.58 14.52
C GLU A 127 2.46 -10.33 14.58
N GLY A 128 1.33 -10.39 13.87
CA GLY A 128 0.40 -9.29 13.73
C GLY A 128 -0.37 -9.00 15.01
N LYS A 129 -0.46 -7.72 15.37
CA LYS A 129 -1.15 -7.26 16.59
C LYS A 129 -1.58 -5.81 16.45
N PRO A 130 -2.52 -5.33 17.31
CA PRO A 130 -2.80 -3.90 17.42
C PRO A 130 -1.51 -3.11 17.75
N LEU A 131 -1.18 -2.13 16.92
CA LEU A 131 0.03 -1.31 17.07
C LEU A 131 -0.30 -0.01 17.81
N GLU A 132 0.69 0.52 18.57
CA GLU A 132 0.49 1.75 19.32
C GLU A 132 0.34 2.97 18.39
N GLY A 133 1.18 3.09 17.37
CA GLY A 133 1.24 4.29 16.56
C GLY A 133 2.01 5.43 17.21
N GLY A 134 1.71 6.66 16.79
CA GLY A 134 2.34 7.89 17.29
C GLY A 134 3.22 8.56 16.25
N GLN A 135 4.31 9.23 16.69
CA GLN A 135 5.18 10.02 15.82
C GLN A 135 6.36 9.20 15.32
N ILE A 136 6.61 9.26 14.01
CA ILE A 136 7.82 8.70 13.39
C ILE A 136 8.37 9.63 12.32
N GLU A 137 9.67 9.57 12.12
CA GLU A 137 10.35 10.25 11.01
C GLU A 137 10.91 9.21 10.03
N VAL A 138 10.76 9.47 8.74
CA VAL A 138 11.38 8.71 7.66
C VAL A 138 11.92 9.64 6.59
N VAL A 139 12.93 9.19 5.86
CA VAL A 139 13.51 9.99 4.77
C VAL A 139 12.52 10.08 3.62
N GLY A 140 12.18 11.31 3.17
CA GLY A 140 11.20 11.56 2.11
C GLY A 140 11.60 11.07 0.72
N SER A 141 12.89 10.84 0.47
CA SER A 141 13.41 10.32 -0.79
C SER A 141 13.30 8.80 -0.96
N ILE A 142 12.82 8.08 0.06
CA ILE A 142 12.50 6.65 -0.07
C ILE A 142 11.33 6.44 -1.03
N SER A 143 11.19 5.21 -1.50
CA SER A 143 10.06 4.83 -2.34
C SER A 143 8.73 5.18 -1.66
N SER A 144 7.83 5.87 -2.39
CA SER A 144 6.48 6.18 -1.94
C SER A 144 5.67 4.95 -1.51
N GLN A 145 6.06 3.75 -1.91
CA GLN A 145 5.43 2.51 -1.45
C GLN A 145 5.60 2.29 0.06
N TYR A 146 6.77 2.64 0.63
CA TYR A 146 7.00 2.56 2.08
C TYR A 146 6.14 3.57 2.82
N ILE A 147 6.14 4.81 2.34
CA ILE A 147 5.32 5.90 2.91
C ILE A 147 3.84 5.51 2.84
N SER A 148 3.35 5.07 1.66
CA SER A 148 1.96 4.64 1.49
C SER A 148 1.57 3.49 2.43
N ALA A 149 2.44 2.51 2.62
CA ALA A 149 2.20 1.39 3.52
C ALA A 149 1.99 1.85 4.98
N LEU A 150 2.85 2.76 5.45
CA LEU A 150 2.73 3.35 6.80
C LEU A 150 1.47 4.20 6.95
N LEU A 151 1.14 5.03 5.93
CA LEU A 151 -0.05 5.87 5.98
C LEU A 151 -1.33 5.04 6.07
N MET A 152 -1.47 4.00 5.25
CA MET A 152 -2.71 3.21 5.20
C MET A 152 -3.06 2.53 6.53
N ILE A 153 -2.07 2.13 7.33
CA ILE A 153 -2.33 1.58 8.67
C ILE A 153 -2.60 2.65 9.73
N GLY A 154 -2.30 3.92 9.45
CA GLY A 154 -2.45 5.04 10.40
C GLY A 154 -3.78 5.07 11.14
N PRO A 155 -4.94 4.95 10.47
CA PRO A 155 -6.24 4.99 11.13
C PRO A 155 -6.50 3.84 12.11
N VAL A 156 -5.88 2.67 11.91
CA VAL A 156 -6.05 1.50 12.80
C VAL A 156 -5.03 1.44 13.93
N LEU A 157 -4.08 2.36 13.98
CA LEU A 157 -3.15 2.51 15.09
C LEU A 157 -3.84 3.16 16.30
N GLN A 158 -3.52 2.73 17.52
CA GLN A 158 -4.18 3.20 18.74
C GLN A 158 -4.07 4.72 18.94
N LYS A 159 -2.91 5.31 18.60
CA LYS A 159 -2.62 6.75 18.71
C LYS A 159 -2.67 7.48 17.37
N GLY A 160 -3.11 6.80 16.30
CA GLY A 160 -2.98 7.31 14.94
C GLY A 160 -1.52 7.40 14.49
N LEU A 161 -1.24 8.24 13.51
CA LEU A 161 0.11 8.41 12.97
C LEU A 161 0.40 9.89 12.71
N GLU A 162 1.54 10.37 13.20
CA GLU A 162 2.17 11.59 12.71
C GLU A 162 3.47 11.20 12.01
N LEU A 163 3.49 11.34 10.69
CA LEU A 163 4.62 10.96 9.85
C LEU A 163 5.33 12.19 9.33
N LYS A 164 6.56 12.40 9.79
CA LYS A 164 7.44 13.46 9.28
C LYS A 164 8.38 12.90 8.22
N LEU A 165 8.41 13.57 7.06
CA LEU A 165 9.26 13.23 5.92
C LEU A 165 10.47 14.14 5.90
N THR A 166 11.67 13.62 6.14
CA THR A 166 12.88 14.44 6.17
C THR A 166 13.54 14.50 4.78
N GLY A 167 14.13 15.65 4.45
CA GLY A 167 14.81 15.89 3.18
C GLY A 167 13.84 16.08 2.00
N GLU A 168 14.28 15.73 0.80
CA GLU A 168 13.47 15.84 -0.41
C GLU A 168 12.38 14.77 -0.44
N ILE A 169 11.15 15.16 -0.75
CA ILE A 169 10.01 14.24 -0.86
C ILE A 169 9.87 13.77 -2.30
N ALA A 170 10.34 12.57 -2.57
CA ALA A 170 10.17 11.94 -3.87
C ALA A 170 8.74 11.41 -4.04
N SER A 171 8.24 11.49 -5.29
CA SER A 171 6.95 10.87 -5.66
C SER A 171 5.76 11.33 -4.81
N ARG A 172 5.71 12.60 -4.43
CA ARG A 172 4.61 13.22 -3.66
C ARG A 172 3.21 12.90 -4.23
N PRO A 173 2.97 12.87 -5.56
CA PRO A 173 1.67 12.49 -6.12
C PRO A 173 1.16 11.12 -5.66
N TYR A 174 2.04 10.14 -5.42
CA TYR A 174 1.62 8.83 -4.91
C TYR A 174 1.28 8.85 -3.41
N ILE A 175 1.88 9.76 -2.65
CA ILE A 175 1.50 10.02 -1.26
C ILE A 175 0.10 10.65 -1.25
N ASP A 176 -0.12 11.67 -2.07
CA ASP A 176 -1.41 12.35 -2.21
C ASP A 176 -2.51 11.40 -2.69
N LEU A 177 -2.20 10.51 -3.64
CA LEU A 177 -3.09 9.43 -4.06
C LEU A 177 -3.48 8.51 -2.90
N THR A 178 -2.52 8.19 -2.02
CA THR A 178 -2.79 7.36 -0.84
C THR A 178 -3.74 8.08 0.11
N LEU A 179 -3.45 9.33 0.45
CA LEU A 179 -4.30 10.15 1.32
C LEU A 179 -5.71 10.33 0.72
N TRP A 180 -5.80 10.53 -0.60
CA TRP A 180 -7.07 10.61 -1.30
C TRP A 180 -7.86 9.30 -1.17
N THR A 181 -7.23 8.15 -1.45
CA THR A 181 -7.89 6.85 -1.32
C THR A 181 -8.37 6.60 0.11
N MET A 182 -7.52 6.88 1.12
CA MET A 182 -7.86 6.75 2.54
C MET A 182 -9.10 7.58 2.92
N ARG A 183 -9.19 8.83 2.42
CA ARG A 183 -10.33 9.70 2.66
C ARG A 183 -11.62 9.18 2.02
N GLN A 184 -11.56 8.47 0.89
CA GLN A 184 -12.74 7.82 0.30
C GLN A 184 -13.31 6.75 1.27
N PHE A 185 -12.46 6.14 2.09
CA PHE A 185 -12.86 5.22 3.16
C PHE A 185 -12.99 5.92 4.53
N GLY A 186 -13.21 7.22 4.55
CA GLY A 186 -13.57 7.99 5.74
C GLY A 186 -12.42 8.37 6.67
N ALA A 187 -11.17 8.11 6.33
CA ALA A 187 -10.05 8.48 7.19
C ALA A 187 -9.81 9.99 7.24
N ASP A 188 -9.56 10.56 8.43
CA ASP A 188 -9.00 11.92 8.57
C ASP A 188 -7.47 11.85 8.43
N ALA A 189 -7.02 11.98 7.19
CA ALA A 189 -5.62 11.91 6.80
C ALA A 189 -5.26 13.11 5.93
N LYS A 190 -4.29 13.90 6.38
CA LYS A 190 -3.94 15.17 5.72
C LYS A 190 -2.51 15.60 5.98
N TRP A 191 -1.98 16.41 5.07
CA TRP A 191 -0.79 17.19 5.34
C TRP A 191 -1.12 18.26 6.39
N THR A 192 -0.35 18.29 7.47
CA THR A 192 -0.45 19.33 8.52
C THR A 192 0.68 20.34 8.43
N ASP A 193 1.76 19.97 7.72
CA ASP A 193 2.85 20.86 7.34
C ASP A 193 3.40 20.44 5.97
N ILE A 194 4.38 21.15 5.44
CA ILE A 194 5.01 20.87 4.12
C ILE A 194 5.62 19.48 4.05
N ASP A 195 6.07 18.95 5.17
CA ASP A 195 6.78 17.68 5.34
C ASP A 195 6.11 16.70 6.33
N THR A 196 4.97 17.08 6.91
CA THR A 196 4.32 16.32 7.98
C THR A 196 2.89 15.94 7.62
N ILE A 197 2.57 14.66 7.79
CA ILE A 197 1.24 14.08 7.57
C ILE A 197 0.69 13.59 8.90
N THR A 198 -0.53 13.98 9.24
CA THR A 198 -1.23 13.50 10.43
C THR A 198 -2.45 12.69 10.06
N ILE A 199 -2.63 11.57 10.74
CA ILE A 199 -3.74 10.63 10.56
C ILE A 199 -4.37 10.37 11.93
N ALA A 200 -5.66 10.71 12.05
CA ALA A 200 -6.40 10.47 13.28
C ALA A 200 -6.66 8.96 13.48
N PRO A 201 -6.62 8.47 14.74
CA PRO A 201 -6.98 7.09 15.06
C PRO A 201 -8.50 6.93 14.97
N GLN A 202 -8.96 6.26 13.93
CA GLN A 202 -10.37 5.95 13.71
C GLN A 202 -10.52 4.75 12.78
N PRO A 203 -11.55 3.89 12.94
CA PRO A 203 -11.81 2.81 12.00
C PRO A 203 -12.12 3.37 10.61
N TYR A 204 -11.67 2.69 9.57
CA TYR A 204 -12.14 2.96 8.22
C TYR A 204 -13.65 2.72 8.09
N ALA A 205 -14.31 3.52 7.28
CA ALA A 205 -15.72 3.32 6.97
C ALA A 205 -15.91 2.11 6.04
N LYS A 206 -16.93 1.31 6.29
CA LYS A 206 -17.36 0.25 5.37
C LYS A 206 -18.08 0.88 4.19
N ILE A 207 -17.56 0.67 2.99
CA ILE A 207 -18.14 1.18 1.75
C ILE A 207 -18.71 -0.01 0.97
N GLU A 208 -20.00 0.08 0.60
CA GLU A 208 -20.72 -0.99 -0.08
C GLU A 208 -20.46 -1.02 -1.59
N ASP A 209 -20.18 0.12 -2.18
CA ASP A 209 -19.92 0.26 -3.62
C ASP A 209 -18.71 1.17 -3.85
N TYR A 210 -17.62 0.58 -4.29
CA TYR A 210 -16.41 1.31 -4.66
C TYR A 210 -15.88 0.80 -5.99
N THR A 211 -15.79 1.69 -6.95
CA THR A 211 -15.27 1.38 -8.31
C THR A 211 -13.89 1.99 -8.47
N ILE A 212 -12.93 1.15 -8.86
CA ILE A 212 -11.57 1.61 -9.15
C ILE A 212 -11.58 2.45 -10.43
N GLU A 213 -11.02 3.65 -10.36
CA GLU A 213 -10.86 4.51 -11.54
C GLU A 213 -9.92 3.88 -12.57
N SER A 214 -10.13 4.25 -13.82
CA SER A 214 -9.24 3.89 -14.93
C SER A 214 -7.88 4.56 -14.80
N ASP A 215 -6.85 3.91 -15.33
CA ASP A 215 -5.49 4.44 -15.36
C ASP A 215 -5.32 5.43 -16.53
N TRP A 216 -5.23 6.71 -16.21
CA TRP A 216 -5.03 7.77 -17.20
C TRP A 216 -3.57 7.92 -17.65
N SER A 217 -2.66 7.13 -17.07
CA SER A 217 -1.24 7.07 -17.43
C SER A 217 -0.86 5.86 -18.29
N ALA A 218 -1.84 5.00 -18.59
CA ALA A 218 -1.64 3.78 -19.36
C ALA A 218 -1.56 4.04 -20.87
#